data_0451d6d00bc691397d83c8c4feb685cb
#
_entry.id   0451d6d00bc691397d83c8c4feb685cb
#
_cell.length_a   1.000
_cell.length_b   1.000
_cell.length_c   1.000
_cell.angle_alpha   90.00
_cell.angle_beta   90.00
_cell.angle_gamma   90.00
#
_symmetry.space_group_name_H-M   'P 1'
#
loop_
_entity.id
_entity.type
_entity.pdbx_description
1 polymer ?
#
loop_
_entity_poly.entity_id
_entity_poly.type
_entity_poly.pdbx_seq_one_letter_code
_entity_poly.pdbx_strand_id
1 'polypeptide(L)'
;MKVSALIDPALKKWDLNMLNGLFTTQEVELISSIPLCPNAVENVVVWPFTPSGNYTVRSGTRFLTSDQAPHQPVVIAQPENEVWKLIWSFNVQSKVRSFLWRSCHNAILVKQNLKQRHILNEDVCELCKLESESVVHALWGCSQLTQVWDSIPSFSFRQTQAFSSIQDVLTYTHKEQKNTELLASIMWSL
;
A
#
# COMPACT_ATOMS: atom_id res chain seq x y z
N MET A 1 -0.10 38.39 0.00
CA MET A 1 -0.21 39.16 1.27
C MET A 1 0.24 38.21 2.40
N LYS A 2 0.94 38.72 3.42
CA LYS A 2 1.34 37.91 4.59
C LYS A 2 0.30 38.10 5.70
N VAL A 3 0.05 37.08 6.51
CA VAL A 3 -0.88 37.13 7.66
C VAL A 3 -0.53 38.23 8.65
N SER A 4 0.76 38.57 8.80
CA SER A 4 1.23 39.65 9.64
C SER A 4 0.66 41.05 9.25
N ALA A 5 0.20 41.21 8.01
CA ALA A 5 -0.44 42.43 7.58
C ALA A 5 -1.90 42.62 8.07
N LEU A 6 -2.50 41.52 8.57
CA LEU A 6 -3.85 41.46 9.13
C LEU A 6 -3.87 41.65 10.65
N ILE A 7 -2.71 41.87 11.27
CA ILE A 7 -2.53 42.01 12.72
C ILE A 7 -2.05 43.43 13.01
N ASP A 8 -2.73 44.13 13.89
CA ASP A 8 -2.26 45.39 14.43
C ASP A 8 -0.99 45.18 15.25
N PRO A 9 0.17 45.73 14.84
CA PRO A 9 1.44 45.48 15.51
C PRO A 9 1.51 46.15 16.90
N ALA A 10 0.71 47.19 17.15
CA ALA A 10 0.69 47.92 18.43
C ALA A 10 -0.21 47.22 19.45
N LEU A 11 -1.38 46.77 19.03
CA LEU A 11 -2.38 46.12 19.87
C LEU A 11 -2.23 44.62 19.93
N LYS A 12 -1.43 44.00 19.03
CA LYS A 12 -1.30 42.55 18.84
C LYS A 12 -2.65 41.83 18.75
N LYS A 13 -3.56 42.42 18.01
CA LYS A 13 -4.92 41.93 17.75
C LYS A 13 -5.19 41.95 16.24
N TRP A 14 -6.19 41.19 15.86
CA TRP A 14 -6.66 41.21 14.47
C TRP A 14 -7.18 42.60 14.09
N ASP A 15 -6.73 43.14 12.95
CA ASP A 15 -7.24 44.37 12.39
C ASP A 15 -8.58 44.12 11.69
N LEU A 16 -9.66 44.40 12.42
CA LEU A 16 -11.03 44.17 11.93
C LEU A 16 -11.36 45.02 10.68
N ASN A 17 -10.75 46.17 10.52
CA ASN A 17 -10.99 47.01 9.33
C ASN A 17 -10.39 46.34 8.09
N MET A 18 -9.18 45.84 8.20
CA MET A 18 -8.52 45.10 7.13
C MET A 18 -9.24 43.77 6.83
N LEU A 19 -9.66 43.06 7.87
CA LEU A 19 -10.39 41.81 7.71
C LEU A 19 -11.73 42.00 7.00
N ASN A 20 -12.55 42.93 7.43
CA ASN A 20 -13.84 43.24 6.82
C ASN A 20 -13.74 43.73 5.37
N GLY A 21 -12.59 44.31 4.98
CA GLY A 21 -12.33 44.73 3.59
C GLY A 21 -11.92 43.58 2.66
N LEU A 22 -11.52 42.42 3.20
CA LEU A 22 -10.91 41.34 2.42
C LEU A 22 -11.69 40.01 2.51
N PHE A 23 -12.46 39.79 3.57
CA PHE A 23 -13.12 38.55 3.86
C PHE A 23 -14.62 38.72 4.13
N THR A 24 -15.38 37.65 3.97
CA THR A 24 -16.80 37.63 4.31
C THR A 24 -17.00 37.68 5.84
N THR A 25 -18.20 38.09 6.29
CA THR A 25 -18.52 38.20 7.72
C THR A 25 -18.26 36.88 8.49
N GLN A 26 -18.61 35.74 7.88
CA GLN A 26 -18.38 34.43 8.50
C GLN A 26 -16.89 34.12 8.63
N GLU A 27 -16.09 34.45 7.62
CA GLU A 27 -14.64 34.25 7.66
C GLU A 27 -13.97 35.16 8.69
N VAL A 28 -14.43 36.41 8.80
CA VAL A 28 -13.93 37.36 9.82
C VAL A 28 -14.19 36.84 11.23
N GLU A 29 -15.35 36.27 11.50
CA GLU A 29 -15.65 35.63 12.79
C GLU A 29 -14.71 34.47 13.09
N LEU A 30 -14.50 33.60 12.11
CA LEU A 30 -13.58 32.48 12.26
C LEU A 30 -12.13 32.91 12.47
N ILE A 31 -11.64 33.89 11.68
CA ILE A 31 -10.28 34.43 11.83
C ILE A 31 -10.11 35.11 13.18
N SER A 32 -11.10 35.91 13.62
CA SER A 32 -11.07 36.61 14.89
C SER A 32 -11.08 35.66 16.11
N SER A 33 -11.62 34.45 15.94
CA SER A 33 -11.60 33.44 16.98
C SER A 33 -10.23 32.81 17.20
N ILE A 34 -9.29 32.94 16.26
CA ILE A 34 -7.93 32.39 16.38
C ILE A 34 -7.13 33.23 17.38
N PRO A 35 -6.65 32.66 18.49
CA PRO A 35 -5.89 33.40 19.47
C PRO A 35 -4.51 33.79 18.93
N LEU A 36 -4.14 35.04 19.09
CA LEU A 36 -2.81 35.53 18.73
C LEU A 36 -1.87 35.40 19.92
N CYS A 37 -0.66 34.88 19.65
CA CYS A 37 0.37 34.82 20.68
C CYS A 37 0.91 36.25 20.99
N PRO A 38 0.85 36.71 22.25
CA PRO A 38 1.33 38.04 22.63
C PRO A 38 2.86 38.16 22.53
N ASN A 39 3.57 37.04 22.55
CA ASN A 39 5.03 37.02 22.44
C ASN A 39 5.45 36.73 21.00
N ALA A 40 6.51 37.41 20.53
CA ALA A 40 7.12 37.11 19.25
C ALA A 40 7.88 35.78 19.32
N VAL A 41 7.17 34.70 19.03
CA VAL A 41 7.75 33.36 18.89
C VAL A 41 7.84 33.05 17.39
N GLU A 42 8.94 32.43 16.98
CA GLU A 42 9.06 31.95 15.61
C GLU A 42 7.96 30.95 15.28
N ASN A 43 7.40 31.06 14.06
CA ASN A 43 6.43 30.09 13.57
C ASN A 43 7.13 28.74 13.36
N VAL A 44 6.64 27.72 14.03
CA VAL A 44 7.12 26.35 13.87
C VAL A 44 6.05 25.51 13.20
N VAL A 45 6.46 24.76 12.19
CA VAL A 45 5.56 23.77 11.56
C VAL A 45 5.40 22.60 12.51
N VAL A 46 4.18 22.34 12.96
CA VAL A 46 3.85 21.22 13.84
C VAL A 46 2.97 20.21 13.13
N TRP A 47 3.22 18.95 13.42
CA TRP A 47 2.38 17.84 12.97
C TRP A 47 1.25 17.59 13.98
N PRO A 48 -0.04 17.87 13.64
CA PRO A 48 -1.13 17.87 14.61
C PRO A 48 -1.53 16.47 15.11
N PHE A 49 -1.05 15.41 14.46
CA PHE A 49 -1.44 14.02 14.76
C PHE A 49 -0.48 13.29 15.68
N THR A 50 0.41 14.03 16.36
CA THR A 50 1.25 13.51 17.46
C THR A 50 1.28 14.48 18.63
N PRO A 51 1.32 13.99 19.89
CA PRO A 51 1.42 14.87 21.05
C PRO A 51 2.69 15.75 21.08
N SER A 52 3.77 15.28 20.45
CA SER A 52 5.04 16.01 20.37
C SER A 52 5.08 17.05 19.25
N GLY A 53 4.07 17.10 18.37
CA GLY A 53 4.08 17.96 17.19
C GLY A 53 5.06 17.54 16.08
N ASN A 54 5.77 16.41 16.26
CA ASN A 54 6.75 15.94 15.29
C ASN A 54 6.13 14.91 14.33
N TYR A 55 6.45 15.04 13.04
CA TYR A 55 6.07 14.04 12.04
C TYR A 55 6.87 12.75 12.24
N THR A 56 6.18 11.61 12.17
CA THR A 56 6.79 10.29 12.05
C THR A 56 6.10 9.53 10.91
N VAL A 57 6.80 8.62 10.24
CA VAL A 57 6.21 7.78 9.17
C VAL A 57 4.97 7.03 9.71
N ARG A 58 5.03 6.52 10.93
CA ARG A 58 3.91 5.85 11.59
C ARG A 58 2.69 6.76 11.76
N SER A 59 2.89 8.02 12.17
CA SER A 59 1.78 8.97 12.33
C SER A 59 1.22 9.42 10.99
N GLY A 60 2.07 9.59 9.96
CA GLY A 60 1.64 9.89 8.60
C GLY A 60 0.82 8.77 7.99
N THR A 61 1.28 7.52 8.10
CA THR A 61 0.51 6.36 7.64
C THR A 61 -0.83 6.25 8.37
N ARG A 62 -0.84 6.42 9.69
CA ARG A 62 -2.09 6.40 10.47
C ARG A 62 -3.07 7.49 10.01
N PHE A 63 -2.58 8.70 9.73
CA PHE A 63 -3.41 9.79 9.20
C PHE A 63 -4.01 9.44 7.84
N LEU A 64 -3.22 8.91 6.91
CA LEU A 64 -3.68 8.51 5.58
C LEU A 64 -4.68 7.33 5.60
N THR A 65 -4.60 6.48 6.61
CA THR A 65 -5.52 5.34 6.78
C THR A 65 -6.72 5.64 7.68
N SER A 66 -6.79 6.84 8.27
CA SER A 66 -7.93 7.28 9.09
C SER A 66 -8.96 8.01 8.23
N ASP A 67 -10.24 7.96 8.64
CA ASP A 67 -11.34 8.68 7.98
C ASP A 67 -11.19 10.22 8.02
N GLN A 68 -10.16 10.72 8.67
CA GLN A 68 -9.84 12.16 8.78
C GLN A 68 -8.95 12.68 7.63
N ALA A 69 -8.49 11.81 6.73
CA ALA A 69 -7.76 12.25 5.55
C ALA A 69 -8.73 12.99 4.58
N PRO A 70 -8.41 14.21 4.11
CA PRO A 70 -9.26 14.91 3.16
C PRO A 70 -9.34 14.09 1.86
N HIS A 71 -10.49 13.48 1.65
CA HIS A 71 -11.02 12.88 0.44
C HIS A 71 -10.02 12.48 -0.66
N GLN A 72 -9.33 11.37 -0.46
CA GLN A 72 -9.23 10.36 -1.51
C GLN A 72 -9.77 9.07 -0.90
N PRO A 73 -10.75 8.41 -1.53
CA PRO A 73 -11.15 7.08 -1.11
C PRO A 73 -10.00 6.15 -1.47
N VAL A 74 -9.04 6.00 -0.56
CA VAL A 74 -8.22 4.80 -0.54
C VAL A 74 -9.20 3.72 -0.14
N VAL A 75 -9.80 3.10 -1.14
CA VAL A 75 -10.52 1.83 -0.98
C VAL A 75 -9.45 0.84 -0.54
N ILE A 76 -9.18 0.82 0.76
CA ILE A 76 -8.49 -0.29 1.39
C ILE A 76 -9.53 -1.40 1.41
N ALA A 77 -9.58 -2.14 0.30
CA ALA A 77 -10.31 -3.39 0.25
C ALA A 77 -9.78 -4.29 1.37
N GLN A 78 -10.60 -4.52 2.36
CA GLN A 78 -10.29 -5.29 3.58
C GLN A 78 -9.99 -6.80 3.40
N PRO A 79 -10.21 -7.45 2.24
CA PRO A 79 -9.84 -8.86 2.08
C PRO A 79 -8.32 -9.10 2.06
N GLU A 80 -7.50 -8.07 1.82
CA GLU A 80 -6.04 -8.23 1.80
C GLU A 80 -5.45 -8.61 3.18
N ASN A 81 -6.07 -8.20 4.27
CA ASN A 81 -5.55 -8.47 5.61
C ASN A 81 -5.48 -9.96 5.98
N GLU A 82 -6.35 -10.81 5.42
CA GLU A 82 -6.38 -12.24 5.74
C GLU A 82 -5.24 -13.01 5.09
N VAL A 83 -4.94 -12.70 3.81
CA VAL A 83 -3.84 -13.36 3.09
C VAL A 83 -2.48 -13.01 3.71
N TRP A 84 -2.31 -11.75 4.17
CA TRP A 84 -1.07 -11.36 4.86
C TRP A 84 -0.91 -12.08 6.19
N LYS A 85 -1.96 -12.16 7.00
CA LYS A 85 -1.93 -12.94 8.24
C LYS A 85 -1.59 -14.40 7.97
N LEU A 86 -2.18 -14.97 6.92
CA LEU A 86 -1.91 -16.33 6.49
C LEU A 86 -0.44 -16.53 6.12
N ILE A 87 0.14 -15.70 5.24
CA ILE A 87 1.55 -15.83 4.82
C ILE A 87 2.49 -15.76 6.03
N TRP A 88 2.24 -14.81 6.95
CA TRP A 88 3.11 -14.63 8.12
C TRP A 88 2.94 -15.71 9.18
N SER A 89 1.84 -16.47 9.16
CA SER A 89 1.60 -17.61 10.06
C SER A 89 2.28 -18.89 9.59
N PHE A 90 2.73 -19.01 8.33
CA PHE A 90 3.35 -20.23 7.81
C PHE A 90 4.62 -20.61 8.58
N ASN A 91 4.74 -21.89 8.91
CA ASN A 91 5.94 -22.45 9.53
C ASN A 91 7.00 -22.80 8.47
N VAL A 92 7.44 -21.78 7.73
CA VAL A 92 8.50 -21.85 6.72
C VAL A 92 9.57 -20.81 7.00
N GLN A 93 10.72 -20.91 6.33
CA GLN A 93 11.79 -19.93 6.47
C GLN A 93 11.32 -18.52 6.11
N SER A 94 11.86 -17.50 6.81
CA SER A 94 11.48 -16.08 6.59
C SER A 94 11.67 -15.63 5.14
N LYS A 95 12.66 -16.15 4.44
CA LYS A 95 12.89 -15.87 3.01
C LYS A 95 11.74 -16.34 2.12
N VAL A 96 11.11 -17.49 2.44
CA VAL A 96 9.95 -18.05 1.72
C VAL A 96 8.72 -17.16 1.95
N ARG A 97 8.47 -16.75 3.20
CA ARG A 97 7.37 -15.82 3.52
C ARG A 97 7.53 -14.47 2.80
N SER A 98 8.75 -13.92 2.82
CA SER A 98 9.07 -12.67 2.12
C SER A 98 8.93 -12.79 0.60
N PHE A 99 9.30 -13.93 0.03
CA PHE A 99 9.11 -14.22 -1.39
C PHE A 99 7.62 -14.28 -1.75
N LEU A 100 6.82 -15.02 -1.00
CA LEU A 100 5.36 -15.08 -1.22
C LEU A 100 4.72 -13.70 -1.12
N TRP A 101 5.10 -12.92 -0.11
CA TRP A 101 4.60 -11.55 0.04
C TRP A 101 4.91 -10.70 -1.20
N ARG A 102 6.15 -10.78 -1.74
CA ARG A 102 6.53 -10.09 -2.98
C ARG A 102 5.76 -10.61 -4.18
N SER A 103 5.55 -11.93 -4.28
CA SER A 103 4.79 -12.56 -5.36
C SER A 103 3.35 -12.07 -5.38
N CYS A 104 2.71 -11.99 -4.21
CA CYS A 104 1.36 -11.46 -4.06
C CYS A 104 1.24 -9.96 -4.40
N HIS A 105 2.31 -9.19 -4.23
CA HIS A 105 2.37 -7.77 -4.61
C HIS A 105 2.86 -7.55 -6.05
N ASN A 106 2.99 -8.60 -6.85
CA ASN A 106 3.57 -8.52 -8.19
C ASN A 106 4.96 -7.86 -8.20
N ALA A 107 5.77 -8.10 -7.16
CA ALA A 107 7.05 -7.42 -6.91
C ALA A 107 8.27 -8.34 -7.08
N ILE A 108 8.13 -9.45 -7.78
CA ILE A 108 9.25 -10.31 -8.20
C ILE A 108 9.68 -10.01 -9.64
N LEU A 109 10.88 -10.44 -9.99
CA LEU A 109 11.53 -10.13 -11.27
C LEU A 109 11.07 -11.11 -12.36
N VAL A 110 9.79 -11.04 -12.74
CA VAL A 110 9.28 -11.71 -13.95
C VAL A 110 9.37 -10.79 -15.16
N LYS A 111 9.40 -11.34 -16.37
CA LYS A 111 9.57 -10.55 -17.61
C LYS A 111 8.47 -9.50 -17.79
N GLN A 112 7.24 -9.79 -17.42
CA GLN A 112 6.15 -8.83 -17.48
C GLN A 112 6.47 -7.57 -16.66
N ASN A 113 6.99 -7.74 -15.44
CA ASN A 113 7.36 -6.62 -14.57
C ASN A 113 8.59 -5.86 -15.10
N LEU A 114 9.54 -6.57 -15.68
CA LEU A 114 10.73 -5.96 -16.30
C LEU A 114 10.36 -5.18 -17.55
N LYS A 115 9.44 -5.66 -18.37
CA LYS A 115 8.90 -4.94 -19.52
C LYS A 115 8.17 -3.67 -19.11
N GLN A 116 7.31 -3.75 -18.07
CA GLN A 116 6.61 -2.57 -17.54
C GLN A 116 7.57 -1.48 -17.03
N ARG A 117 8.77 -1.88 -16.56
CA ARG A 117 9.83 -0.98 -16.13
C ARG A 117 10.77 -0.56 -17.27
N HIS A 118 10.46 -0.91 -18.53
CA HIS A 118 11.28 -0.63 -19.70
C HIS A 118 12.71 -1.21 -19.65
N ILE A 119 12.91 -2.30 -18.87
CA ILE A 119 14.18 -3.02 -18.79
C ILE A 119 14.30 -4.05 -19.92
N LEU A 120 13.17 -4.69 -20.27
CA LEU A 120 13.07 -5.63 -21.38
C LEU A 120 12.03 -5.14 -22.40
N ASN A 121 12.20 -5.54 -23.65
CA ASN A 121 11.24 -5.25 -24.72
C ASN A 121 10.14 -6.30 -24.83
N GLU A 122 10.44 -7.53 -24.42
CA GLU A 122 9.54 -8.69 -24.53
C GLU A 122 9.28 -9.30 -23.15
N ASP A 123 8.13 -9.89 -22.99
CA ASP A 123 7.65 -10.51 -21.75
C ASP A 123 7.32 -12.00 -21.90
N VAL A 124 7.69 -12.61 -23.03
CA VAL A 124 7.45 -14.03 -23.31
C VAL A 124 8.25 -14.91 -22.37
N CYS A 125 7.57 -15.88 -21.76
CA CYS A 125 8.16 -16.85 -20.83
C CYS A 125 9.31 -17.64 -21.49
N GLU A 126 10.46 -17.70 -20.82
CA GLU A 126 11.63 -18.44 -21.34
C GLU A 126 11.43 -19.96 -21.39
N LEU A 127 10.60 -20.49 -20.49
CA LEU A 127 10.39 -21.93 -20.36
C LEU A 127 9.43 -22.46 -21.43
N CYS A 128 8.24 -21.89 -21.55
CA CYS A 128 7.23 -22.39 -22.49
C CYS A 128 7.28 -21.71 -23.84
N LYS A 129 7.85 -20.51 -23.98
CA LYS A 129 7.91 -19.70 -25.20
C LYS A 129 6.55 -19.32 -25.82
N LEU A 130 5.47 -19.45 -25.06
CA LEU A 130 4.09 -19.28 -25.56
C LEU A 130 3.37 -18.08 -24.95
N GLU A 131 3.50 -17.87 -23.66
CA GLU A 131 2.71 -16.90 -22.91
C GLU A 131 3.59 -15.82 -22.27
N SER A 132 2.95 -14.70 -21.91
CA SER A 132 3.60 -13.65 -21.12
C SER A 132 3.98 -14.18 -19.73
N GLU A 133 5.20 -13.93 -19.29
CA GLU A 133 5.72 -14.36 -17.98
C GLU A 133 5.23 -13.42 -16.88
N SER A 134 3.97 -13.60 -16.48
CA SER A 134 3.42 -13.01 -15.25
C SER A 134 3.87 -13.79 -14.01
N VAL A 135 3.66 -13.24 -12.81
CA VAL A 135 4.01 -13.94 -11.56
C VAL A 135 3.22 -15.25 -11.42
N VAL A 136 1.92 -15.22 -11.74
CA VAL A 136 1.10 -16.43 -11.66
C VAL A 136 1.50 -17.45 -12.73
N HIS A 137 1.86 -17.00 -13.93
CA HIS A 137 2.37 -17.88 -14.98
C HIS A 137 3.69 -18.53 -14.54
N ALA A 138 4.65 -17.75 -14.11
CA ALA A 138 6.00 -18.22 -13.75
C ALA A 138 6.01 -19.22 -12.59
N LEU A 139 5.11 -19.08 -11.60
CA LEU A 139 5.10 -19.92 -10.40
C LEU A 139 4.05 -21.02 -10.43
N TRP A 140 2.99 -20.86 -11.23
CA TRP A 140 1.85 -21.78 -11.22
C TRP A 140 1.41 -22.21 -12.61
N GLY A 141 1.17 -21.27 -13.54
CA GLY A 141 0.48 -21.50 -14.80
C GLY A 141 1.31 -22.13 -15.91
N CYS A 142 2.63 -21.97 -15.90
CA CYS A 142 3.49 -22.40 -17.00
C CYS A 142 3.37 -23.91 -17.28
N SER A 143 3.17 -24.27 -18.57
CA SER A 143 3.05 -25.67 -19.00
C SER A 143 4.28 -26.50 -18.70
N GLN A 144 5.47 -25.90 -18.65
CA GLN A 144 6.72 -26.59 -18.33
C GLN A 144 6.83 -26.96 -16.82
N LEU A 145 6.00 -26.37 -15.97
CA LEU A 145 5.92 -26.72 -14.55
C LEU A 145 4.95 -27.88 -14.27
N THR A 146 4.29 -28.42 -15.30
CA THR A 146 3.29 -29.48 -15.13
C THR A 146 3.86 -30.69 -14.42
N GLN A 147 5.07 -31.13 -14.78
CA GLN A 147 5.70 -32.29 -14.14
C GLN A 147 5.96 -32.08 -12.64
N VAL A 148 6.32 -30.86 -12.23
CA VAL A 148 6.55 -30.51 -10.83
C VAL A 148 5.24 -30.59 -10.04
N TRP A 149 4.18 -29.93 -10.56
CA TRP A 149 2.91 -29.84 -9.86
C TRP A 149 2.13 -31.18 -9.87
N ASP A 150 2.16 -31.92 -10.97
CA ASP A 150 1.45 -33.20 -11.11
C ASP A 150 2.11 -34.34 -10.29
N SER A 151 3.39 -34.17 -9.92
CA SER A 151 4.05 -35.13 -9.00
C SER A 151 3.45 -35.07 -7.59
N ILE A 152 2.65 -34.05 -7.27
CA ILE A 152 2.07 -33.85 -5.94
C ILE A 152 0.55 -33.90 -6.02
N PRO A 153 -0.09 -35.01 -5.61
CA PRO A 153 -1.54 -35.21 -5.75
C PRO A 153 -2.39 -34.13 -5.11
N SER A 154 -1.87 -33.45 -4.06
CA SER A 154 -2.57 -32.37 -3.37
C SER A 154 -2.82 -31.15 -4.28
N PHE A 155 -2.09 -30.99 -5.37
CA PHE A 155 -2.19 -29.86 -6.30
C PHE A 155 -2.79 -30.20 -7.67
N SER A 156 -3.43 -31.37 -7.81
CA SER A 156 -4.14 -31.81 -9.03
C SER A 156 -5.22 -30.82 -9.52
N PHE A 157 -5.77 -29.99 -8.61
CA PHE A 157 -6.73 -28.94 -8.94
C PHE A 157 -6.17 -27.88 -9.92
N ARG A 158 -4.84 -27.81 -10.11
CA ARG A 158 -4.20 -26.95 -11.10
C ARG A 158 -4.75 -27.17 -12.51
N GLN A 159 -5.13 -28.39 -12.83
CA GLN A 159 -5.67 -28.75 -14.15
C GLN A 159 -7.12 -28.28 -14.34
N THR A 160 -7.87 -28.04 -13.27
CA THR A 160 -9.29 -27.74 -13.29
C THR A 160 -9.62 -26.30 -12.90
N GLN A 161 -8.70 -25.64 -12.20
CA GLN A 161 -8.91 -24.28 -11.65
C GLN A 161 -7.91 -23.30 -12.27
N ALA A 162 -8.44 -22.23 -12.87
CA ALA A 162 -7.65 -21.10 -13.32
C ALA A 162 -7.60 -20.01 -12.24
N PHE A 163 -6.43 -19.42 -12.03
CA PHE A 163 -6.21 -18.36 -11.06
C PHE A 163 -5.64 -17.12 -11.73
N SER A 164 -6.07 -15.94 -11.30
CA SER A 164 -5.61 -14.66 -11.82
C SER A 164 -4.39 -14.12 -11.06
N SER A 165 -4.20 -14.57 -9.82
CA SER A 165 -3.11 -14.10 -8.95
C SER A 165 -2.60 -15.21 -8.04
N ILE A 166 -1.40 -15.01 -7.48
CA ILE A 166 -0.85 -15.90 -6.45
C ILE A 166 -1.67 -15.84 -5.14
N GLN A 167 -2.30 -14.70 -4.86
CA GLN A 167 -3.22 -14.56 -3.73
C GLN A 167 -4.39 -15.54 -3.84
N ASP A 168 -4.95 -15.69 -5.04
CA ASP A 168 -6.07 -16.61 -5.29
C ASP A 168 -5.64 -18.06 -5.06
N VAL A 169 -4.44 -18.44 -5.56
CA VAL A 169 -3.88 -19.78 -5.37
C VAL A 169 -3.70 -20.09 -3.89
N LEU A 170 -3.10 -19.18 -3.12
CA LEU A 170 -2.88 -19.34 -1.68
C LEU A 170 -4.20 -19.44 -0.91
N THR A 171 -5.15 -18.54 -1.22
CA THR A 171 -6.46 -18.51 -0.57
C THR A 171 -7.24 -19.79 -0.84
N TYR A 172 -7.26 -20.25 -2.09
CA TYR A 172 -7.90 -21.51 -2.46
C TYR A 172 -7.28 -22.70 -1.75
N THR A 173 -5.94 -22.82 -1.80
CA THR A 173 -5.21 -23.90 -1.16
C THR A 173 -5.47 -23.96 0.36
N HIS A 174 -5.53 -22.80 1.00
CA HIS A 174 -5.83 -22.70 2.42
C HIS A 174 -7.28 -23.11 2.75
N LYS A 175 -8.25 -22.62 1.97
CA LYS A 175 -9.67 -22.96 2.13
C LYS A 175 -9.93 -24.47 1.96
N GLU A 176 -9.27 -25.07 1.00
CA GLU A 176 -9.35 -26.51 0.73
C GLU A 176 -8.50 -27.37 1.70
N GLN A 177 -7.97 -26.76 2.76
CA GLN A 177 -7.14 -27.41 3.79
C GLN A 177 -5.96 -28.22 3.21
N LYS A 178 -5.41 -27.76 2.09
CA LYS A 178 -4.24 -28.39 1.47
C LYS A 178 -2.95 -27.84 2.09
N ASN A 179 -1.85 -28.53 1.85
CA ASN A 179 -0.56 -28.14 2.43
C ASN A 179 -0.01 -26.86 1.78
N THR A 180 -0.43 -25.71 2.31
CA THR A 180 -0.03 -24.39 1.81
C THR A 180 1.45 -24.08 2.06
N GLU A 181 2.06 -24.67 3.10
CA GLU A 181 3.48 -24.50 3.39
C GLU A 181 4.37 -25.24 2.39
N LEU A 182 3.92 -26.44 1.96
CA LEU A 182 4.57 -27.16 0.88
C LEU A 182 4.47 -26.40 -0.44
N LEU A 183 3.27 -25.88 -0.78
CA LEU A 183 3.06 -25.01 -1.93
C LEU A 183 4.03 -23.82 -1.92
N ALA A 184 4.12 -23.13 -0.79
CA ALA A 184 5.01 -22.00 -0.57
C ALA A 184 6.49 -22.36 -0.83
N SER A 185 6.92 -23.49 -0.30
CA SER A 185 8.29 -23.97 -0.43
C SER A 185 8.64 -24.35 -1.86
N ILE A 186 7.72 -24.97 -2.58
CA ILE A 186 7.89 -25.32 -4.00
C ILE A 186 7.96 -24.04 -4.84
N MET A 187 7.01 -23.11 -4.68
CA MET A 187 7.03 -21.85 -5.42
C MET A 187 8.33 -21.07 -5.22
N TRP A 188 8.93 -21.16 -4.03
CA TRP A 188 10.20 -20.49 -3.75
C TRP A 188 11.40 -21.20 -4.40
N SER A 189 11.32 -22.51 -4.68
CA SER A 189 12.40 -23.30 -5.26
C SER A 189 12.39 -23.34 -6.80
N LEU A 190 11.31 -22.86 -7.43
CA LEU A 190 11.19 -22.70 -8.89
C LEU A 190 11.98 -21.50 -9.38
#